data_722f7b77d86dd4e6b3b3f61707204ef2
#
_entry.id   722f7b77d86dd4e6b3b3f61707204ef2
#
_cell.length_a   1.000
_cell.length_b   1.000
_cell.length_c   1.000
_cell.angle_alpha   90.00
_cell.angle_beta   90.00
_cell.angle_gamma   90.00
#
_symmetry.space_group_name_H-M   'P 1'
#
loop_
_entity.id
_entity.type
_entity.pdbx_description
1 polymer ?
#
loop_
_entity_poly.entity_id
_entity_poly.type
_entity_poly.pdbx_seq_one_letter_code
_entity_poly.pdbx_strand_id
1 'polypeptide(L)'
;MATKPAAAGGTPEAPWELKTPPGTADYQAWREPALNPPTLVVQVGKTQLRYHLACIDDLHAMLKAHGDWMLLGSADEQKAAAEGTVEAWGRAVTNPVKGWYGIKKGLRGRFGMYVPPVLEVLGLAEVEHNPKNNRMRAK
;
A
#
# COMPACT_ATOMS: atom_id res chain seq x y z
N MET A 1 -27.02 -1.15 8.08
CA MET A 1 -26.45 -1.24 7.77
C MET A 1 -25.75 -0.80 7.20
N ALA A 2 -25.56 -0.52 7.44
CA ALA A 2 -25.03 0.02 6.40
C ALA A 2 -23.70 -0.44 6.15
N THR A 3 -23.53 -0.87 5.05
CA THR A 3 -22.26 -1.15 4.52
C THR A 3 -21.44 0.09 4.57
N LYS A 4 -20.29 0.03 5.12
CA LYS A 4 -19.40 1.17 5.09
C LYS A 4 -19.00 1.43 3.66
N PRO A 5 -19.23 2.64 3.15
CA PRO A 5 -18.81 2.94 1.79
C PRO A 5 -17.32 2.70 1.56
N ALA A 6 -16.49 2.97 2.57
CA ALA A 6 -15.05 2.78 2.46
C ALA A 6 -14.65 1.32 2.27
N ALA A 7 -15.47 0.38 2.76
CA ALA A 7 -15.19 -1.04 2.58
C ALA A 7 -15.76 -1.57 1.27
N ALA A 8 -16.63 -0.81 0.61
CA ALA A 8 -17.19 -1.19 -0.68
C ALA A 8 -16.17 -0.97 -1.79
N GLY A 9 -16.28 -1.73 -2.84
CA GLY A 9 -15.36 -1.64 -3.96
C GLY A 9 -14.13 -2.50 -3.75
N GLY A 10 -13.07 -2.18 -4.48
CA GLY A 10 -11.84 -2.95 -4.42
C GLY A 10 -11.90 -4.24 -5.22
N THR A 11 -12.74 -4.24 -6.27
CA THR A 11 -12.82 -5.33 -7.24
C THR A 11 -12.48 -4.78 -8.63
N PRO A 12 -12.16 -5.64 -9.60
CA PRO A 12 -11.90 -5.14 -10.96
C PRO A 12 -13.08 -4.35 -11.54
N GLU A 13 -14.31 -4.72 -11.19
CA GLU A 13 -15.53 -4.05 -11.69
C GLU A 13 -15.84 -2.76 -10.93
N ALA A 14 -15.36 -2.66 -9.69
CA ALA A 14 -15.60 -1.51 -8.83
C ALA A 14 -14.33 -1.18 -8.05
N PRO A 15 -13.28 -0.70 -8.73
CA PRO A 15 -12.02 -0.39 -8.05
C PRO A 15 -12.17 0.74 -7.04
N TRP A 16 -11.27 0.76 -6.06
CA TRP A 16 -11.16 1.92 -5.18
C TRP A 16 -10.57 3.09 -5.96
N GLU A 17 -11.18 4.27 -5.80
CA GLU A 17 -10.65 5.52 -6.34
C GLU A 17 -9.86 6.19 -5.23
N LEU A 18 -8.56 6.30 -5.39
CA LEU A 18 -7.65 6.73 -4.31
C LEU A 18 -6.79 7.89 -4.75
N LYS A 19 -6.21 8.56 -3.76
CA LYS A 19 -5.19 9.59 -3.96
C LYS A 19 -3.92 9.18 -3.23
N THR A 20 -2.77 9.57 -3.78
CA THR A 20 -1.50 9.40 -3.09
C THR A 20 -1.52 10.20 -1.79
N PRO A 21 -0.70 9.84 -0.78
CA PRO A 21 -0.72 10.55 0.50
C PRO A 21 -0.60 12.07 0.41
N PRO A 22 0.29 12.65 -0.44
CA PRO A 22 0.31 14.10 -0.60
C PRO A 22 -0.91 14.66 -1.33
N GLY A 23 -1.75 13.82 -1.92
CA GLY A 23 -2.93 14.26 -2.66
C GLY A 23 -2.63 14.80 -4.04
N THR A 24 -1.46 14.52 -4.60
CA THR A 24 -1.01 15.10 -5.86
C THR A 24 -1.37 14.27 -7.10
N ALA A 25 -1.79 13.01 -6.90
CA ALA A 25 -2.14 12.13 -8.01
C ALA A 25 -3.28 11.20 -7.61
N ASP A 26 -4.14 10.92 -8.58
CA ASP A 26 -5.22 9.96 -8.43
C ASP A 26 -4.81 8.62 -9.01
N TYR A 27 -5.32 7.54 -8.46
CA TYR A 27 -5.08 6.19 -8.98
C TYR A 27 -6.20 5.26 -8.53
N GLN A 28 -6.21 4.07 -9.10
CA GLN A 28 -7.19 3.04 -8.75
C GLN A 28 -6.48 1.82 -8.19
N ALA A 29 -7.16 1.08 -7.32
CA ALA A 29 -6.63 -0.17 -6.80
C ALA A 29 -7.77 -1.16 -6.60
N TRP A 30 -7.47 -2.45 -6.74
CA TRP A 30 -8.45 -3.50 -6.50
C TRP A 30 -7.73 -4.81 -6.18
N ARG A 31 -8.49 -5.74 -5.61
CA ARG A 31 -7.98 -7.05 -5.24
C ARG A 31 -8.31 -8.06 -6.31
N GLU A 32 -7.35 -8.94 -6.61
CA GLU A 32 -7.56 -10.09 -7.48
C GLU A 32 -7.06 -11.35 -6.76
N PRO A 33 -7.88 -11.86 -5.83
CA PRO A 33 -7.45 -12.99 -5.00
C PRO A 33 -7.33 -14.31 -5.76
N ALA A 34 -7.92 -14.40 -6.95
CA ALA A 34 -7.85 -15.61 -7.76
C ALA A 34 -6.55 -15.74 -8.55
N LEU A 35 -5.76 -14.67 -8.62
CA LEU A 35 -4.44 -14.74 -9.25
C LEU A 35 -3.47 -15.54 -8.39
N ASN A 36 -2.43 -16.05 -9.00
CA ASN A 36 -1.40 -16.82 -8.29
C ASN A 36 -0.05 -16.12 -8.49
N PRO A 37 0.48 -15.44 -7.47
CA PRO A 37 -0.10 -15.29 -6.12
C PRO A 37 -1.29 -14.33 -6.11
N PRO A 38 -2.12 -14.36 -5.05
CA PRO A 38 -3.17 -13.36 -4.90
C PRO A 38 -2.59 -11.94 -4.93
N THR A 39 -3.22 -11.05 -5.65
CA THR A 39 -2.62 -9.77 -6.04
C THR A 39 -3.49 -8.58 -5.66
N LEU A 40 -2.83 -7.53 -5.19
CA LEU A 40 -3.38 -6.17 -5.13
C LEU A 40 -2.90 -5.45 -6.38
N VAL A 41 -3.82 -5.04 -7.25
CA VAL A 41 -3.49 -4.34 -8.48
C VAL A 41 -3.64 -2.85 -8.24
N VAL A 42 -2.66 -2.07 -8.69
CA VAL A 42 -2.65 -0.61 -8.60
C VAL A 42 -2.51 -0.05 -10.00
N GLN A 43 -3.48 0.76 -10.43
CA GLN A 43 -3.49 1.34 -11.76
C GLN A 43 -3.21 2.83 -11.66
N VAL A 44 -2.05 3.25 -12.17
CA VAL A 44 -1.61 4.64 -12.16
C VAL A 44 -1.48 5.07 -13.62
N GLY A 45 -2.47 5.82 -14.12
CA GLY A 45 -2.49 6.17 -15.54
C GLY A 45 -2.53 4.90 -16.39
N LYS A 46 -1.52 4.73 -17.23
CA LYS A 46 -1.39 3.54 -18.08
C LYS A 46 -0.52 2.45 -17.45
N THR A 47 0.05 2.71 -16.28
CA THR A 47 0.96 1.78 -15.62
C THR A 47 0.19 0.95 -14.59
N GLN A 48 0.38 -0.35 -14.65
CA GLN A 48 -0.23 -1.26 -13.68
C GLN A 48 0.86 -1.87 -12.81
N LEU A 49 0.72 -1.64 -11.51
CA LEU A 49 1.61 -2.21 -10.50
C LEU A 49 0.91 -3.37 -9.83
N ARG A 50 1.67 -4.36 -9.39
CA ARG A 50 1.13 -5.54 -8.74
C ARG A 50 1.91 -5.84 -7.48
N TYR A 51 1.17 -6.01 -6.38
CA TYR A 51 1.74 -6.34 -5.08
C TYR A 51 1.08 -7.61 -4.56
N HIS A 52 1.82 -8.41 -3.78
CA HIS A 52 1.20 -9.52 -3.06
C HIS A 52 0.01 -8.99 -2.26
N LEU A 53 -1.15 -9.61 -2.41
CA LEU A 53 -2.36 -9.17 -1.71
C LEU A 53 -2.19 -9.23 -0.19
N ALA A 54 -1.32 -10.13 0.28
CA ALA A 54 -1.00 -10.24 1.70
C ALA A 54 -0.47 -8.93 2.29
N CYS A 55 -0.01 -7.98 1.47
CA CYS A 55 0.54 -6.72 1.96
C CYS A 55 -0.45 -5.94 2.85
N ILE A 56 -1.74 -6.06 2.59
CA ILE A 56 -2.74 -5.34 3.37
C ILE A 56 -2.73 -5.82 4.83
N ASP A 57 -2.90 -7.11 5.04
CA ASP A 57 -2.93 -7.66 6.39
C ASP A 57 -1.56 -7.63 7.05
N ASP A 58 -0.51 -7.90 6.28
CA ASP A 58 0.85 -7.92 6.81
C ASP A 58 1.30 -6.53 7.27
N LEU A 59 1.00 -5.50 6.48
CA LEU A 59 1.32 -4.12 6.86
C LEU A 59 0.53 -3.70 8.09
N HIS A 60 -0.75 -4.04 8.14
CA HIS A 60 -1.58 -3.74 9.29
C HIS A 60 -1.01 -4.39 10.56
N ALA A 61 -0.63 -5.66 10.48
CA ALA A 61 -0.06 -6.38 11.62
C ALA A 61 1.26 -5.75 12.08
N MET A 62 2.12 -5.38 11.13
CA MET A 62 3.40 -4.74 11.45
C MET A 62 3.17 -3.40 12.15
N LEU A 63 2.24 -2.60 11.65
CA LEU A 63 1.96 -1.29 12.24
C LEU A 63 1.35 -1.42 13.65
N LYS A 64 0.52 -2.43 13.87
CA LYS A 64 -0.03 -2.70 15.20
C LYS A 64 1.10 -3.05 16.18
N ALA A 65 2.03 -3.89 15.74
CA ALA A 65 3.18 -4.26 16.57
C ALA A 65 4.09 -3.06 16.82
N HIS A 66 4.22 -2.17 15.83
CA HIS A 66 5.03 -0.95 15.97
C HIS A 66 4.41 0.01 17.01
N GLY A 67 3.10 0.14 17.00
CA GLY A 67 2.36 0.87 18.03
C GLY A 67 2.47 2.39 17.97
N ASP A 68 2.98 2.94 16.87
CA ASP A 68 3.18 4.39 16.74
C ASP A 68 3.22 4.74 15.26
N TRP A 69 3.33 6.02 14.97
CA TRP A 69 3.48 6.52 13.61
C TRP A 69 4.78 6.00 12.98
N MET A 70 4.70 5.69 11.70
CA MET A 70 5.85 5.27 10.91
C MET A 70 5.89 6.06 9.62
N LEU A 71 7.06 6.61 9.26
CA LEU A 71 7.25 7.31 7.99
C LEU A 71 6.98 6.36 6.82
N LEU A 72 6.34 6.88 5.78
CA LEU A 72 6.06 6.08 4.60
C LEU A 72 7.32 5.80 3.79
N GLY A 73 8.16 6.82 3.60
CA GLY A 73 9.47 6.65 2.98
C GLY A 73 9.43 6.20 1.53
N SER A 74 8.39 6.57 0.77
CA SER A 74 8.23 6.14 -0.61
C SER A 74 9.49 6.36 -1.43
N ALA A 75 9.89 5.35 -2.19
CA ALA A 75 11.07 5.41 -3.04
C ALA A 75 10.89 4.51 -4.25
N ASP A 76 11.53 4.89 -5.36
CA ASP A 76 11.57 4.06 -6.55
C ASP A 76 12.32 2.76 -6.29
N GLU A 77 12.09 1.78 -7.15
CA GLU A 77 12.75 0.48 -7.02
C GLU A 77 14.28 0.60 -7.09
N GLN A 78 14.80 1.54 -7.89
CA GLN A 78 16.24 1.72 -8.07
C GLN A 78 16.90 2.53 -6.94
N LYS A 79 16.09 3.08 -6.04
CA LYS A 79 16.60 3.88 -4.93
C LYS A 79 16.45 3.11 -3.64
N ALA A 80 17.45 3.24 -2.76
CA ALA A 80 17.37 2.65 -1.44
C ALA A 80 16.27 3.33 -0.64
N ALA A 81 15.52 2.56 0.14
CA ALA A 81 14.54 3.09 1.06
C ALA A 81 15.22 3.38 2.40
N ALA A 82 14.83 4.48 3.04
CA ALA A 82 15.37 4.81 4.36
C ALA A 82 14.92 3.78 5.38
N GLU A 83 15.80 3.39 6.28
CA GLU A 83 15.48 2.44 7.34
C GLU A 83 14.35 2.97 8.22
N GLY A 84 13.55 2.07 8.77
CA GLY A 84 12.47 2.44 9.66
C GLY A 84 11.24 3.02 8.97
N THR A 85 11.14 2.86 7.65
CA THR A 85 9.98 3.35 6.89
C THR A 85 9.14 2.19 6.37
N VAL A 86 7.90 2.51 6.01
CA VAL A 86 6.99 1.53 5.40
C VAL A 86 7.58 1.00 4.09
N GLU A 87 8.19 1.88 3.29
CA GLU A 87 8.81 1.47 2.02
C GLU A 87 9.92 0.44 2.25
N ALA A 88 10.80 0.71 3.24
CA ALA A 88 11.89 -0.22 3.55
C ALA A 88 11.35 -1.57 4.02
N TRP A 89 10.34 -1.56 4.87
CA TRP A 89 9.70 -2.80 5.32
C TRP A 89 9.10 -3.56 4.14
N GLY A 90 8.49 -2.85 3.19
CA GLY A 90 7.83 -3.45 2.04
C GLY A 90 8.76 -4.17 1.07
N ARG A 91 10.07 -4.09 1.28
CA ARG A 91 11.09 -4.74 0.46
C ARG A 91 12.12 -5.49 1.30
N ALA A 92 11.93 -5.55 2.61
CA ALA A 92 12.91 -6.14 3.52
C ALA A 92 12.80 -7.67 3.56
N VAL A 93 13.94 -8.34 3.64
CA VAL A 93 13.96 -9.80 3.75
C VAL A 93 13.37 -10.30 5.06
N THR A 94 13.18 -9.40 6.02
CA THR A 94 12.60 -9.73 7.34
C THR A 94 11.08 -9.67 7.38
N ASN A 95 10.42 -9.21 6.30
CA ASN A 95 8.96 -9.16 6.28
C ASN A 95 8.37 -10.54 5.94
N PRO A 96 7.05 -10.73 6.08
CA PRO A 96 6.43 -12.05 5.86
C PRO A 96 6.65 -12.69 4.49
N VAL A 97 6.81 -11.89 3.43
CA VAL A 97 7.09 -12.45 2.09
C VAL A 97 8.59 -12.52 1.80
N LYS A 98 9.42 -12.11 2.76
CA LYS A 98 10.88 -12.19 2.70
C LYS A 98 11.51 -11.39 1.58
N GLY A 99 10.96 -10.23 1.29
CA GLY A 99 11.47 -9.34 0.28
C GLY A 99 10.39 -8.43 -0.28
N TRP A 100 10.48 -8.15 -1.56
CA TRP A 100 9.58 -7.23 -2.23
C TRP A 100 8.14 -7.74 -2.25
N TYR A 101 7.20 -6.91 -1.79
CA TYR A 101 5.79 -7.17 -2.06
C TYR A 101 5.44 -6.89 -3.51
N GLY A 102 6.15 -5.97 -4.15
CA GLY A 102 5.98 -5.73 -5.58
C GLY A 102 6.38 -6.96 -6.38
N ILE A 103 5.46 -7.46 -7.22
CA ILE A 103 5.63 -8.73 -7.91
C ILE A 103 6.40 -8.55 -9.20
N LYS A 104 6.08 -7.50 -9.96
CA LYS A 104 6.63 -7.31 -11.30
C LYS A 104 7.94 -6.54 -11.22
N LYS A 105 9.05 -7.20 -11.58
CA LYS A 105 10.36 -6.57 -11.60
C LYS A 105 10.33 -5.33 -12.50
N GLY A 106 10.94 -4.25 -12.05
CA GLY A 106 10.90 -2.96 -12.71
C GLY A 106 9.74 -2.08 -12.27
N LEU A 107 8.73 -2.65 -11.60
CA LEU A 107 7.55 -1.94 -11.12
C LEU A 107 7.27 -2.26 -9.65
N ARG A 108 8.33 -2.45 -8.86
CA ARG A 108 8.21 -2.86 -7.45
C ARG A 108 8.24 -1.70 -6.46
N GLY A 109 8.64 -0.52 -6.93
CA GLY A 109 8.83 0.62 -6.05
C GLY A 109 7.53 1.28 -5.61
N ARG A 110 7.70 2.27 -4.73
CA ARG A 110 6.65 3.14 -4.22
C ARG A 110 5.57 2.41 -3.44
N PHE A 111 5.94 1.31 -2.79
CA PHE A 111 5.05 0.60 -1.88
C PHE A 111 4.47 1.57 -0.85
N GLY A 112 5.30 2.43 -0.28
CA GLY A 112 4.89 3.42 0.72
C GLY A 112 4.04 4.56 0.17
N MET A 113 3.82 4.61 -1.14
CA MET A 113 2.94 5.61 -1.75
C MET A 113 1.58 5.03 -2.09
N TYR A 114 1.53 3.81 -2.63
CA TYR A 114 0.29 3.27 -3.20
C TYR A 114 -0.44 2.32 -2.28
N VAL A 115 0.22 1.68 -1.31
CA VAL A 115 -0.43 0.73 -0.41
C VAL A 115 -1.08 1.41 0.80
N PRO A 116 -0.46 2.43 1.44
CA PRO A 116 -1.08 3.06 2.60
C PRO A 116 -2.51 3.57 2.38
N PRO A 117 -2.85 4.25 1.26
CA PRO A 117 -4.22 4.66 1.05
C PRO A 117 -5.22 3.50 0.97
N VAL A 118 -4.79 2.30 0.59
CA VAL A 118 -5.66 1.12 0.60
C VAL A 118 -6.04 0.76 2.05
N LEU A 119 -5.07 0.78 2.96
CA LEU A 119 -5.36 0.54 4.37
C LEU A 119 -6.25 1.62 4.94
N GLU A 120 -6.06 2.86 4.50
CA GLU A 120 -6.87 3.98 4.95
C GLU A 120 -8.33 3.82 4.53
N VAL A 121 -8.59 3.50 3.28
CA VAL A 121 -9.96 3.33 2.78
C VAL A 121 -10.66 2.15 3.45
N LEU A 122 -9.90 1.15 3.86
CA LEU A 122 -10.42 -0.01 4.58
C LEU A 122 -10.63 0.24 6.07
N GLY A 123 -10.21 1.42 6.56
CA GLY A 123 -10.35 1.74 7.98
C GLY A 123 -9.34 1.04 8.87
N LEU A 124 -8.25 0.54 8.30
CA LEU A 124 -7.23 -0.22 9.05
C LEU A 124 -6.09 0.67 9.54
N ALA A 125 -5.94 1.87 8.99
CA ALA A 125 -4.84 2.75 9.34
C ALA A 125 -5.23 4.21 9.18
N GLU A 126 -4.53 5.07 9.93
CA GLU A 126 -4.55 6.51 9.71
C GLU A 126 -3.32 6.86 8.87
N VAL A 127 -3.51 7.74 7.89
CA VAL A 127 -2.44 8.19 6.99
C VAL A 127 -2.44 9.70 6.97
N GLU A 128 -1.27 10.31 7.11
CA GLU A 128 -1.12 11.77 6.99
C GLU A 128 -1.18 12.18 5.51
N HIS A 129 -1.66 13.40 5.27
CA HIS A 129 -1.82 13.94 3.93
C HIS A 129 -1.15 15.31 3.80
N ASN A 130 0.10 15.38 4.25
CA ASN A 130 0.93 16.58 4.09
C ASN A 130 1.60 16.56 2.72
N PRO A 131 2.18 17.68 2.27
CA PRO A 131 2.90 17.68 0.98
C PRO A 131 4.07 16.70 0.94
N LYS A 132 4.69 16.40 2.07
CA LYS A 132 5.81 15.46 2.15
C LYS A 132 5.98 14.94 3.57
N ASN A 133 6.80 13.89 3.72
CA ASN A 133 7.15 13.28 5.00
C ASN A 133 5.94 12.75 5.76
N ASN A 134 5.03 12.14 5.03
CA ASN A 134 3.82 11.57 5.63
C ASN A 134 4.12 10.29 6.39
N ARG A 135 3.31 10.06 7.41
CA ARG A 135 3.41 8.88 8.27
C ARG A 135 2.08 8.15 8.30
N MET A 136 2.08 6.93 8.77
CA MET A 136 0.85 6.18 9.02
C MET A 136 0.97 5.40 10.32
N ARG A 137 -0.18 4.98 10.85
CA ARG A 137 -0.24 4.11 12.02
C ARG A 137 -1.49 3.24 11.94
N ALA A 138 -1.47 2.09 12.61
CA ALA A 138 -2.61 1.19 12.66
C ALA A 138 -3.75 1.79 13.48
N LYS A 139 -4.95 1.48 13.05
CA LYS A 139 -6.15 1.69 13.85
C LYS A 139 -6.48 0.43 14.62
#